data_62117966210bae7cf660748707986245
#
_entry.id   62117966210bae7cf660748707986245
#
_cell.length_a   1.000
_cell.length_b   1.000
_cell.length_c   1.000
_cell.angle_alpha   90.00
_cell.angle_beta   90.00
_cell.angle_gamma   90.00
#
_symmetry.space_group_name_H-M   'P 1'
#
loop_
_entity.id
_entity.type
_entity.pdbx_description
1 polymer ?
#
loop_
_entity_poly.entity_id
_entity_poly.type
_entity_poly.pdbx_seq_one_letter_code
_entity_poly.pdbx_strand_id
1 'polypeptide(L)'
;MQLKEKHSLRAFFLIFCLCAFPAMTAEMPAWVTTPYKSYPSEKYFAQCGSGMSAEKAELDAVEKLAAIFSTSISAKSISSSKMKQAQKEGEISTAKIFDFSQNITRKVSVEDLIGIELKESYNDGKTFYALAVMNKADTAKALVSSIQFNDKKIQVLLSDDADLGSISIKKYGHLNFAKEIALLNEKYLAKLDVIDSDVSAKLKSRIVDSASLQTELSKTASFIPIYIKIENDSPSNQITHDLAQMVNACSLNVSDNPSERYSITGKYTLTTEISGDGKIVQSYYVLDCYLSDNALEEKLLPIKIEGRERSTSESEAKRRAYQTVSSKIKNTMSVSFLNFLNSQ
;
A
#
# COMPACT_ATOMS: atom_id res chain seq x y z
N MET A 1 -42.93 -53.91 -72.73
CA MET A 1 -41.48 -54.14 -72.93
C MET A 1 -40.83 -53.84 -71.55
N GLN A 2 -40.55 -54.96 -70.89
CA GLN A 2 -40.17 -54.94 -69.51
C GLN A 2 -38.74 -55.47 -69.37
N LEU A 3 -37.87 -54.86 -68.64
CA LEU A 3 -36.63 -55.41 -68.20
C LEU A 3 -36.52 -55.34 -66.69
N LYS A 4 -36.49 -56.46 -66.06
CA LYS A 4 -36.24 -56.69 -64.64
C LYS A 4 -34.73 -56.58 -64.37
N GLU A 5 -34.33 -55.74 -63.43
CA GLU A 5 -33.01 -55.87 -62.84
C GLU A 5 -33.08 -56.40 -61.42
N LYS A 6 -32.23 -57.35 -61.17
CA LYS A 6 -32.06 -58.12 -59.94
C LYS A 6 -31.14 -57.28 -58.95
N HIS A 7 -31.60 -57.01 -57.81
CA HIS A 7 -30.77 -56.49 -56.73
C HIS A 7 -29.97 -57.65 -56.06
N SER A 8 -28.67 -57.51 -56.18
CA SER A 8 -27.71 -58.40 -55.47
C SER A 8 -27.38 -57.70 -54.13
N LEU A 9 -27.81 -58.31 -53.01
CA LEU A 9 -27.54 -57.88 -51.66
C LEU A 9 -26.11 -58.31 -51.29
N ARG A 10 -25.16 -57.34 -51.32
CA ARG A 10 -23.79 -57.58 -50.76
C ARG A 10 -23.76 -57.06 -49.35
N ALA A 11 -23.76 -57.99 -48.38
CA ALA A 11 -23.52 -57.72 -46.98
C ALA A 11 -22.09 -57.18 -46.78
N PHE A 12 -21.96 -55.95 -46.45
CA PHE A 12 -20.69 -55.35 -46.07
C PHE A 12 -20.52 -55.51 -44.52
N PHE A 13 -19.69 -56.46 -44.14
CA PHE A 13 -19.29 -56.73 -42.77
C PHE A 13 -18.30 -55.68 -42.35
N LEU A 14 -18.78 -54.59 -41.64
CA LEU A 14 -17.96 -53.57 -41.07
C LEU A 14 -17.35 -54.10 -39.78
N ILE A 15 -16.10 -54.58 -39.83
CA ILE A 15 -15.30 -54.92 -38.67
C ILE A 15 -14.94 -53.61 -37.96
N PHE A 16 -15.67 -53.29 -36.88
CA PHE A 16 -15.35 -52.21 -35.97
C PHE A 16 -14.14 -52.66 -35.14
N CYS A 17 -12.94 -52.32 -35.62
CA CYS A 17 -11.71 -52.53 -34.87
C CYS A 17 -11.71 -51.54 -33.71
N LEU A 18 -12.15 -51.96 -32.52
CA LEU A 18 -12.08 -51.22 -31.28
C LEU A 18 -10.59 -51.12 -30.91
N CYS A 19 -9.89 -50.14 -31.44
CA CYS A 19 -8.58 -49.75 -30.92
C CYS A 19 -8.77 -49.24 -29.51
N ALA A 20 -8.65 -50.13 -28.53
CA ALA A 20 -8.40 -49.73 -27.16
C ALA A 20 -7.06 -48.99 -27.14
N PHE A 21 -7.10 -47.66 -27.26
CA PHE A 21 -5.93 -46.84 -26.86
C PHE A 21 -5.69 -47.16 -25.40
N PRO A 22 -4.52 -47.71 -25.03
CA PRO A 22 -4.15 -47.75 -23.63
C PRO A 22 -4.16 -46.27 -23.17
N ALA A 23 -4.96 -45.95 -22.18
CA ALA A 23 -4.82 -44.73 -21.45
C ALA A 23 -3.40 -44.77 -20.86
N MET A 24 -2.44 -44.19 -21.56
CA MET A 24 -1.13 -43.92 -20.98
C MET A 24 -1.39 -42.97 -19.78
N THR A 25 -1.47 -43.55 -18.60
CA THR A 25 -1.32 -42.78 -17.38
C THR A 25 0.07 -42.20 -17.46
N ALA A 26 0.14 -40.92 -17.89
CA ALA A 26 1.41 -40.21 -17.91
C ALA A 26 1.97 -40.29 -16.49
N GLU A 27 3.16 -40.89 -16.37
CA GLU A 27 3.84 -40.99 -15.08
C GLU A 27 3.97 -39.61 -14.47
N MET A 28 3.67 -39.48 -13.17
CA MET A 28 3.71 -38.21 -12.47
C MET A 28 5.10 -37.59 -12.64
N PRO A 29 5.23 -36.35 -13.16
CA PRO A 29 6.52 -35.70 -13.35
C PRO A 29 7.29 -35.56 -12.03
N ALA A 30 8.59 -35.79 -12.06
CA ALA A 30 9.44 -35.77 -10.87
C ALA A 30 9.39 -34.43 -10.12
N TRP A 31 9.15 -33.32 -10.82
CA TRP A 31 9.06 -31.99 -10.21
C TRP A 31 7.85 -31.83 -9.29
N VAL A 32 6.80 -32.64 -9.41
CA VAL A 32 5.64 -32.61 -8.52
C VAL A 32 6.03 -32.94 -7.07
N THR A 33 6.90 -33.93 -6.91
CA THR A 33 7.37 -34.37 -5.59
C THR A 33 8.73 -33.82 -5.20
N THR A 34 9.57 -33.55 -6.18
CA THR A 34 10.97 -33.13 -6.00
C THR A 34 11.31 -31.95 -6.96
N PRO A 35 10.79 -30.74 -6.72
CA PRO A 35 10.99 -29.59 -7.61
C PRO A 35 12.47 -29.26 -7.85
N TYR A 36 13.29 -29.45 -6.81
CA TYR A 36 14.72 -29.15 -6.86
C TYR A 36 15.57 -30.12 -7.66
N LYS A 37 15.00 -31.23 -8.14
CA LYS A 37 15.70 -32.14 -9.06
C LYS A 37 15.90 -31.48 -10.45
N SER A 38 14.89 -30.72 -10.90
CA SER A 38 14.94 -29.95 -12.16
C SER A 38 15.47 -28.53 -11.98
N TYR A 39 15.25 -27.96 -10.81
CA TYR A 39 15.61 -26.58 -10.47
C TYR A 39 16.47 -26.55 -9.18
N PRO A 40 17.80 -26.72 -9.29
CA PRO A 40 18.70 -26.84 -8.13
C PRO A 40 18.57 -25.67 -7.15
N SER A 41 18.51 -25.98 -5.85
CA SER A 41 18.26 -25.01 -4.77
C SER A 41 19.30 -23.91 -4.64
N GLU A 42 20.52 -24.14 -5.15
CA GLU A 42 21.59 -23.14 -5.18
C GLU A 42 21.25 -21.97 -6.12
N LYS A 43 20.49 -22.25 -7.20
CA LYS A 43 20.16 -21.28 -8.26
C LYS A 43 18.71 -20.83 -8.24
N TYR A 44 17.83 -21.66 -7.67
CA TYR A 44 16.39 -21.44 -7.75
C TYR A 44 15.69 -21.57 -6.41
N PHE A 45 14.60 -20.83 -6.26
CA PHE A 45 13.50 -21.22 -5.40
C PHE A 45 12.45 -21.89 -6.28
N ALA A 46 11.97 -23.07 -5.91
CA ALA A 46 10.99 -23.83 -6.66
C ALA A 46 9.96 -24.45 -5.73
N GLN A 47 8.67 -24.30 -6.02
CA GLN A 47 7.56 -24.85 -5.25
C GLN A 47 6.49 -25.41 -6.16
N CYS A 48 6.02 -26.62 -5.81
CA CYS A 48 4.88 -27.25 -6.46
C CYS A 48 3.60 -26.89 -5.68
N GLY A 49 2.62 -26.35 -6.39
CA GLY A 49 1.26 -26.16 -5.92
C GLY A 49 0.32 -27.23 -6.44
N SER A 50 -0.82 -27.40 -5.78
CA SER A 50 -1.86 -28.32 -6.16
C SER A 50 -3.25 -27.73 -5.96
N GLY A 51 -4.22 -28.13 -6.78
CA GLY A 51 -5.58 -27.62 -6.68
C GLY A 51 -6.60 -28.41 -7.50
N MET A 52 -7.87 -28.11 -7.29
CA MET A 52 -8.98 -28.72 -8.06
C MET A 52 -9.15 -28.09 -9.46
N SER A 53 -8.39 -27.04 -9.77
CA SER A 53 -8.27 -26.42 -11.09
C SER A 53 -6.84 -25.95 -11.32
N ALA A 54 -6.47 -25.71 -12.57
CA ALA A 54 -5.14 -25.20 -12.93
C ALA A 54 -4.85 -23.88 -12.20
N GLU A 55 -5.78 -22.94 -12.22
CA GLU A 55 -5.67 -21.63 -11.55
C GLU A 55 -5.40 -21.76 -10.04
N LYS A 56 -6.11 -22.70 -9.35
CA LYS A 56 -5.87 -22.95 -7.92
C LYS A 56 -4.50 -23.59 -7.67
N ALA A 57 -4.03 -24.44 -8.54
CA ALA A 57 -2.70 -25.05 -8.43
C ALA A 57 -1.60 -24.00 -8.64
N GLU A 58 -1.78 -23.10 -9.60
CA GLU A 58 -0.87 -21.97 -9.87
C GLU A 58 -0.78 -21.03 -8.68
N LEU A 59 -1.94 -20.64 -8.13
CA LEU A 59 -2.00 -19.76 -6.94
C LEU A 59 -1.31 -20.42 -5.73
N ASP A 60 -1.60 -21.69 -5.44
CA ASP A 60 -0.98 -22.44 -4.34
C ASP A 60 0.56 -22.54 -4.51
N ALA A 61 1.04 -22.74 -5.76
CA ALA A 61 2.47 -22.78 -6.04
C ALA A 61 3.15 -21.43 -5.74
N VAL A 62 2.53 -20.33 -6.17
CA VAL A 62 3.03 -18.97 -5.96
C VAL A 62 2.96 -18.59 -4.48
N GLU A 63 1.88 -18.93 -3.77
CA GLU A 63 1.73 -18.70 -2.32
C GLU A 63 2.78 -19.46 -1.50
N LYS A 64 3.06 -20.73 -1.83
CA LYS A 64 4.10 -21.53 -1.19
C LYS A 64 5.49 -20.94 -1.41
N LEU A 65 5.76 -20.44 -2.62
CA LEU A 65 7.02 -19.77 -2.91
C LEU A 65 7.14 -18.43 -2.16
N ALA A 66 6.06 -17.66 -2.09
CA ALA A 66 5.98 -16.41 -1.31
C ALA A 66 6.21 -16.65 0.19
N ALA A 67 5.74 -17.78 0.73
CA ALA A 67 5.92 -18.15 2.14
C ALA A 67 7.40 -18.31 2.52
N ILE A 68 8.27 -18.73 1.60
CA ILE A 68 9.73 -18.81 1.85
C ILE A 68 10.27 -17.45 2.26
N PHE A 69 9.90 -16.39 1.53
CA PHE A 69 10.34 -15.03 1.81
C PHE A 69 9.75 -14.50 3.11
N SER A 70 8.46 -14.67 3.33
CA SER A 70 7.77 -14.21 4.54
C SER A 70 8.35 -14.83 5.80
N THR A 71 8.60 -16.14 5.79
CA THR A 71 9.18 -16.87 6.93
C THR A 71 10.62 -16.43 7.20
N SER A 72 11.44 -16.30 6.15
CA SER A 72 12.84 -15.91 6.27
C SER A 72 12.99 -14.46 6.75
N ILE A 73 12.17 -13.53 6.24
CA ILE A 73 12.16 -12.13 6.67
C ILE A 73 11.73 -12.02 8.13
N SER A 74 10.68 -12.74 8.54
CA SER A 74 10.20 -12.77 9.92
C SER A 74 11.26 -13.32 10.89
N ALA A 75 11.92 -14.42 10.55
CA ALA A 75 12.97 -15.01 11.37
C ALA A 75 14.17 -14.05 11.56
N LYS A 76 14.62 -13.38 10.49
CA LYS A 76 15.70 -12.40 10.54
C LYS A 76 15.32 -11.14 11.34
N SER A 77 14.08 -10.65 11.19
CA SER A 77 13.59 -9.50 11.96
C SER A 77 13.55 -9.78 13.45
N ILE A 78 13.10 -10.96 13.87
CA ILE A 78 13.09 -11.38 15.27
C ILE A 78 14.51 -11.48 15.81
N SER A 79 15.45 -12.04 15.06
CA SER A 79 16.87 -12.16 15.42
C SER A 79 17.52 -10.80 15.61
N SER A 80 17.31 -9.86 14.68
CA SER A 80 17.87 -8.49 14.73
C SER A 80 17.25 -7.66 15.87
N SER A 81 15.97 -7.85 16.16
CA SER A 81 15.28 -7.17 17.27
C SER A 81 15.78 -7.64 18.62
N LYS A 82 15.98 -8.95 18.80
CA LYS A 82 16.58 -9.51 20.02
C LYS A 82 18.01 -9.00 20.25
N MET A 83 18.81 -8.87 19.20
CA MET A 83 20.19 -8.38 19.30
C MET A 83 20.25 -6.88 19.62
N LYS A 84 19.33 -6.07 19.07
CA LYS A 84 19.18 -4.64 19.39
C LYS A 84 18.61 -4.40 20.79
N GLN A 85 17.76 -5.29 21.29
CA GLN A 85 17.18 -5.22 22.63
C GLN A 85 18.22 -5.52 23.71
N ALA A 86 19.13 -6.48 23.46
CA ALA A 86 20.26 -6.76 24.34
C ALA A 86 21.27 -5.59 24.40
N GLN A 87 21.30 -4.73 23.39
CA GLN A 87 22.24 -3.60 23.29
C GLN A 87 21.69 -2.26 23.79
N LYS A 88 20.37 -2.16 24.07
CA LYS A 88 19.68 -0.96 24.57
C LYS A 88 18.71 -1.29 25.70
N GLU A 89 19.25 -1.63 26.86
CA GLU A 89 18.50 -1.48 28.12
C GLU A 89 18.44 0.01 28.47
N GLY A 90 17.43 0.70 27.93
CA GLY A 90 17.15 2.10 28.21
C GLY A 90 16.17 2.68 27.17
N GLU A 91 14.88 2.65 27.50
CA GLU A 91 13.80 3.46 26.96
C GLU A 91 13.56 3.48 25.43
N ILE A 92 12.94 2.45 24.87
CA ILE A 92 12.03 2.60 23.72
C ILE A 92 10.92 1.56 23.88
N SER A 93 9.64 1.97 23.84
CA SER A 93 8.50 1.09 24.02
C SER A 93 8.46 0.00 22.95
N THR A 94 8.50 -1.24 23.37
CA THR A 94 8.40 -2.48 22.58
C THR A 94 7.18 -2.54 21.66
N ALA A 95 6.12 -1.78 21.93
CA ALA A 95 4.91 -1.70 21.12
C ALA A 95 5.14 -1.10 19.72
N LYS A 96 5.98 -0.06 19.57
CA LYS A 96 6.24 0.56 18.25
C LYS A 96 7.13 -0.29 17.35
N ILE A 97 8.04 -1.07 17.92
CA ILE A 97 8.91 -1.98 17.15
C ILE A 97 8.12 -3.22 16.72
N PHE A 98 7.18 -3.67 17.53
CA PHE A 98 6.30 -4.79 17.24
C PHE A 98 5.29 -4.46 16.13
N ASP A 99 4.72 -3.26 16.12
CA ASP A 99 3.82 -2.76 15.05
C ASP A 99 4.55 -2.64 13.69
N PHE A 100 5.78 -2.18 13.69
CA PHE A 100 6.59 -2.08 12.47
C PHE A 100 6.93 -3.46 11.90
N SER A 101 7.34 -4.41 12.75
CA SER A 101 7.65 -5.78 12.31
C SER A 101 6.40 -6.56 11.86
N GLN A 102 5.25 -6.37 12.50
CA GLN A 102 3.98 -6.96 12.08
C GLN A 102 3.47 -6.39 10.75
N ASN A 103 3.68 -5.09 10.48
CA ASN A 103 3.28 -4.46 9.22
C ASN A 103 4.16 -4.92 8.04
N ILE A 104 5.45 -5.21 8.26
CA ILE A 104 6.31 -5.84 7.25
C ILE A 104 5.87 -7.29 6.99
N THR A 105 5.56 -8.04 8.05
CA THR A 105 5.20 -9.47 7.96
C THR A 105 3.81 -9.67 7.33
N ARG A 106 2.86 -8.76 7.53
CA ARG A 106 1.49 -8.86 7.00
C ARG A 106 1.34 -8.51 5.53
N LYS A 107 2.35 -7.97 4.86
CA LYS A 107 2.26 -7.45 3.48
C LYS A 107 3.36 -7.91 2.54
N VAL A 108 3.86 -9.13 2.64
CA VAL A 108 4.43 -9.78 1.46
C VAL A 108 3.26 -10.40 0.71
N SER A 109 2.53 -9.58 -0.04
CA SER A 109 1.53 -10.07 -0.97
C SER A 109 2.24 -10.75 -2.14
N VAL A 110 1.58 -11.73 -2.73
CA VAL A 110 2.03 -12.41 -3.96
C VAL A 110 2.38 -11.39 -5.06
N GLU A 111 1.68 -10.24 -5.09
CA GLU A 111 1.88 -9.12 -6.02
C GLU A 111 3.24 -8.42 -5.88
N ASP A 112 3.89 -8.54 -4.72
CA ASP A 112 5.18 -7.91 -4.44
C ASP A 112 6.40 -8.76 -4.83
N LEU A 113 6.22 -9.99 -5.33
CA LEU A 113 7.32 -10.87 -5.68
C LEU A 113 7.72 -10.72 -7.14
N ILE A 114 8.91 -10.18 -7.35
CA ILE A 114 9.53 -10.03 -8.68
C ILE A 114 10.16 -11.36 -9.08
N GLY A 115 9.97 -11.78 -10.33
CA GLY A 115 10.70 -12.89 -10.94
C GLY A 115 10.14 -14.28 -10.67
N ILE A 116 8.89 -14.42 -10.21
CA ILE A 116 8.20 -15.71 -10.19
C ILE A 116 7.71 -16.04 -11.60
N GLU A 117 7.98 -17.26 -12.03
CA GLU A 117 7.50 -17.81 -13.29
C GLU A 117 6.82 -19.16 -13.04
N LEU A 118 5.66 -19.34 -13.65
CA LEU A 118 5.02 -20.64 -13.76
C LEU A 118 5.69 -21.41 -14.92
N LYS A 119 6.38 -22.50 -14.62
CA LYS A 119 7.20 -23.24 -15.60
C LYS A 119 6.51 -24.46 -16.15
N GLU A 120 5.83 -25.20 -15.30
CA GLU A 120 5.25 -26.51 -15.67
C GLU A 120 3.88 -26.68 -15.02
N SER A 121 3.00 -27.43 -15.70
CA SER A 121 1.71 -27.83 -15.18
C SER A 121 1.46 -29.31 -15.51
N TYR A 122 0.75 -30.01 -14.63
CA TYR A 122 0.39 -31.41 -14.77
C TYR A 122 -0.99 -31.67 -14.18
N ASN A 123 -1.73 -32.62 -14.76
CA ASN A 123 -3.02 -33.08 -14.26
C ASN A 123 -3.05 -34.60 -14.24
N ASP A 124 -3.30 -35.19 -13.08
CA ASP A 124 -3.43 -36.62 -12.91
C ASP A 124 -4.84 -37.19 -13.16
N GLY A 125 -5.76 -36.31 -13.62
CA GLY A 125 -7.18 -36.60 -13.84
C GLY A 125 -8.08 -36.25 -12.63
N LYS A 126 -7.49 -35.93 -11.48
CA LYS A 126 -8.21 -35.51 -10.24
C LYS A 126 -7.69 -34.18 -9.69
N THR A 127 -6.38 -33.99 -9.77
CA THR A 127 -5.67 -32.87 -9.18
C THR A 127 -4.81 -32.19 -10.24
N PHE A 128 -4.86 -30.88 -10.27
CA PHE A 128 -3.95 -30.05 -11.05
C PHE A 128 -2.73 -29.71 -10.20
N TYR A 129 -1.58 -29.73 -10.82
CA TYR A 129 -0.29 -29.35 -10.24
C TYR A 129 0.34 -28.26 -11.09
N ALA A 130 0.99 -27.30 -10.44
CA ALA A 130 1.73 -26.24 -11.11
C ALA A 130 3.08 -26.03 -10.40
N LEU A 131 4.10 -25.70 -11.17
CA LEU A 131 5.44 -25.42 -10.65
C LEU A 131 5.74 -23.93 -10.78
N ALA A 132 5.88 -23.25 -9.66
CA ALA A 132 6.40 -21.90 -9.57
C ALA A 132 7.90 -21.93 -9.29
N VAL A 133 8.66 -21.14 -10.06
CA VAL A 133 10.12 -21.07 -10.00
C VAL A 133 10.56 -19.62 -9.97
N MET A 134 11.59 -19.32 -9.21
CA MET A 134 12.26 -18.02 -9.17
C MET A 134 13.76 -18.24 -9.32
N ASN A 135 14.36 -17.62 -10.33
CA ASN A 135 15.82 -17.60 -10.49
C ASN A 135 16.43 -16.58 -9.51
N LYS A 136 17.28 -17.04 -8.62
CA LYS A 136 17.90 -16.21 -7.58
C LYS A 136 18.75 -15.08 -8.15
N ALA A 137 19.59 -15.38 -9.16
CA ALA A 137 20.48 -14.37 -9.74
C ALA A 137 19.73 -13.28 -10.50
N ASP A 138 18.73 -13.66 -11.29
CA ASP A 138 17.93 -12.69 -12.07
C ASP A 138 17.06 -11.84 -11.14
N THR A 139 16.48 -12.45 -10.12
CA THR A 139 15.68 -11.74 -9.12
C THR A 139 16.55 -10.79 -8.29
N ALA A 140 17.74 -11.22 -7.85
CA ALA A 140 18.68 -10.34 -7.16
C ALA A 140 19.05 -9.14 -8.02
N LYS A 141 19.38 -9.35 -9.31
CA LYS A 141 19.69 -8.28 -10.25
C LYS A 141 18.52 -7.30 -10.41
N ALA A 142 17.30 -7.80 -10.54
CA ALA A 142 16.10 -6.96 -10.66
C ALA A 142 15.87 -6.13 -9.39
N LEU A 143 15.98 -6.73 -8.19
CA LEU A 143 15.88 -6.04 -6.92
C LEU A 143 16.95 -4.95 -6.75
N VAL A 144 18.21 -5.26 -7.07
CA VAL A 144 19.31 -4.28 -7.03
C VAL A 144 19.01 -3.10 -7.95
N SER A 145 18.56 -3.37 -9.18
CA SER A 145 18.23 -2.31 -10.16
C SER A 145 17.06 -1.44 -9.65
N SER A 146 16.03 -2.05 -9.05
CA SER A 146 14.89 -1.32 -8.49
C SER A 146 15.31 -0.44 -7.31
N ILE A 147 16.13 -0.96 -6.40
CA ILE A 147 16.64 -0.22 -5.24
C ILE A 147 17.49 0.97 -5.69
N GLN A 148 18.40 0.76 -6.64
CA GLN A 148 19.25 1.84 -7.18
C GLN A 148 18.45 2.90 -7.92
N PHE A 149 17.43 2.51 -8.66
CA PHE A 149 16.53 3.45 -9.33
C PHE A 149 15.74 4.29 -8.33
N ASN A 150 15.22 3.67 -7.29
CA ASN A 150 14.52 4.34 -6.20
C ASN A 150 15.46 5.30 -5.45
N ASP A 151 16.70 4.88 -5.15
CA ASP A 151 17.66 5.72 -4.46
C ASP A 151 18.02 6.97 -5.30
N LYS A 152 18.16 6.83 -6.62
CA LYS A 152 18.31 7.99 -7.50
C LYS A 152 17.15 8.96 -7.43
N LYS A 153 15.91 8.48 -7.34
CA LYS A 153 14.74 9.36 -7.13
C LYS A 153 14.83 10.11 -5.80
N ILE A 154 15.22 9.42 -4.72
CA ILE A 154 15.44 10.07 -3.42
C ILE A 154 16.48 11.18 -3.55
N GLN A 155 17.64 10.90 -4.20
CA GLN A 155 18.68 11.89 -4.39
C GLN A 155 18.20 13.12 -5.16
N VAL A 156 17.38 12.95 -6.20
CA VAL A 156 16.78 14.07 -6.95
C VAL A 156 15.88 14.91 -6.04
N LEU A 157 14.98 14.27 -5.29
CA LEU A 157 14.09 14.98 -4.34
C LEU A 157 14.89 15.79 -3.32
N LEU A 158 15.96 15.22 -2.77
CA LEU A 158 16.82 15.87 -1.78
C LEU A 158 17.69 16.99 -2.39
N SER A 159 18.09 16.87 -3.67
CA SER A 159 18.87 17.94 -4.34
C SER A 159 17.99 19.16 -4.65
N ASP A 160 16.74 18.95 -5.05
CA ASP A 160 15.79 20.04 -5.31
C ASP A 160 15.44 20.82 -4.04
N ASP A 161 15.62 20.21 -2.87
CA ASP A 161 15.39 20.85 -1.57
C ASP A 161 16.47 21.87 -1.17
N ALA A 162 17.63 21.88 -1.81
CA ALA A 162 18.74 22.77 -1.45
C ALA A 162 18.36 24.24 -1.57
N ASP A 163 17.50 24.61 -2.54
CA ASP A 163 17.03 25.97 -2.78
C ASP A 163 15.73 26.29 -2.03
N LEU A 164 15.08 25.31 -1.41
CA LEU A 164 13.87 25.49 -0.62
C LEU A 164 14.24 25.87 0.82
N GLY A 165 13.87 27.02 1.28
CA GLY A 165 14.10 27.44 2.67
C GLY A 165 13.57 26.43 3.70
N SER A 166 13.99 26.58 4.96
CA SER A 166 13.58 25.70 6.07
C SER A 166 12.07 25.67 6.31
N ILE A 167 11.35 26.73 5.99
CA ILE A 167 9.90 26.86 6.11
C ILE A 167 9.29 26.62 4.72
N SER A 168 9.13 25.35 4.36
CA SER A 168 8.57 24.98 3.04
C SER A 168 7.76 23.69 3.11
N ILE A 169 6.45 23.79 2.79
CA ILE A 169 5.57 22.63 2.62
C ILE A 169 6.08 21.74 1.49
N LYS A 170 6.64 22.31 0.42
CA LYS A 170 7.23 21.55 -0.68
C LYS A 170 8.40 20.67 -0.20
N LYS A 171 9.33 21.25 0.58
CA LYS A 171 10.42 20.47 1.19
C LYS A 171 9.90 19.35 2.08
N TYR A 172 8.87 19.61 2.89
CA TYR A 172 8.20 18.58 3.69
C TYR A 172 7.65 17.46 2.80
N GLY A 173 6.96 17.80 1.71
CA GLY A 173 6.42 16.83 0.74
C GLY A 173 7.50 15.95 0.12
N HIS A 174 8.59 16.56 -0.37
CA HIS A 174 9.74 15.84 -0.93
C HIS A 174 10.35 14.85 0.06
N LEU A 175 10.59 15.29 1.32
CA LEU A 175 11.14 14.44 2.37
C LEU A 175 10.19 13.28 2.72
N ASN A 176 8.88 13.54 2.80
CA ASN A 176 7.91 12.50 3.10
C ASN A 176 7.82 11.47 1.96
N PHE A 177 7.82 11.94 0.71
CA PHE A 177 7.82 11.05 -0.45
C PHE A 177 9.14 10.25 -0.55
N ALA A 178 10.29 10.89 -0.32
CA ALA A 178 11.59 10.22 -0.25
C ALA A 178 11.60 9.13 0.82
N LYS A 179 11.02 9.38 2.01
CA LYS A 179 10.88 8.40 3.09
C LYS A 179 10.03 7.18 2.66
N GLU A 180 8.91 7.40 1.98
CA GLU A 180 8.07 6.28 1.48
C GLU A 180 8.84 5.42 0.45
N ILE A 181 9.64 6.04 -0.43
CA ILE A 181 10.51 5.32 -1.37
C ILE A 181 11.60 4.54 -0.61
N ALA A 182 12.20 5.12 0.43
CA ALA A 182 13.19 4.44 1.25
C ALA A 182 12.61 3.23 2.00
N LEU A 183 11.37 3.35 2.52
CA LEU A 183 10.65 2.21 3.11
C LEU A 183 10.39 1.08 2.10
N LEU A 184 10.10 1.42 0.83
CA LEU A 184 10.00 0.42 -0.23
C LEU A 184 11.37 -0.26 -0.50
N ASN A 185 12.45 0.51 -0.50
CA ASN A 185 13.81 -0.03 -0.65
C ASN A 185 14.17 -0.98 0.49
N GLU A 186 13.76 -0.69 1.73
CA GLU A 186 13.96 -1.60 2.87
C GLU A 186 13.25 -2.94 2.69
N LYS A 187 12.03 -2.93 2.10
CA LYS A 187 11.32 -4.17 1.74
C LYS A 187 12.08 -4.97 0.67
N TYR A 188 12.61 -4.29 -0.35
CA TYR A 188 13.40 -4.93 -1.40
C TYR A 188 14.73 -5.47 -0.85
N LEU A 189 15.40 -4.72 0.04
CA LEU A 189 16.60 -5.20 0.73
C LEU A 189 16.34 -6.44 1.58
N ALA A 190 15.22 -6.50 2.28
CA ALA A 190 14.84 -7.68 3.05
C ALA A 190 14.63 -8.92 2.17
N LYS A 191 14.05 -8.76 0.97
CA LYS A 191 13.94 -9.83 -0.03
C LYS A 191 15.30 -10.21 -0.59
N LEU A 192 16.11 -9.23 -0.94
CA LEU A 192 17.47 -9.43 -1.45
C LEU A 192 18.34 -10.16 -0.43
N ASP A 193 18.19 -9.87 0.86
CA ASP A 193 18.92 -10.52 1.95
C ASP A 193 18.61 -12.03 2.09
N VAL A 194 17.42 -12.48 1.68
CA VAL A 194 17.07 -13.90 1.58
C VAL A 194 17.78 -14.58 0.40
N ILE A 195 18.00 -13.85 -0.69
CA ILE A 195 18.61 -14.38 -1.93
C ILE A 195 20.13 -14.30 -1.86
N ASP A 196 20.65 -13.12 -1.47
CA ASP A 196 22.09 -12.80 -1.43
C ASP A 196 22.34 -11.74 -0.33
N SER A 197 22.73 -12.22 0.85
CA SER A 197 22.93 -11.38 2.03
C SER A 197 24.13 -10.44 1.87
N ASP A 198 25.18 -10.83 1.12
CA ASP A 198 26.37 -10.01 0.95
C ASP A 198 26.10 -8.80 0.05
N VAL A 199 25.35 -9.02 -1.04
CA VAL A 199 24.90 -7.95 -1.93
C VAL A 199 23.95 -7.01 -1.20
N SER A 200 23.00 -7.55 -0.42
CA SER A 200 22.07 -6.77 0.39
C SER A 200 22.81 -5.86 1.38
N ALA A 201 23.76 -6.40 2.13
CA ALA A 201 24.54 -5.64 3.11
C ALA A 201 25.36 -4.51 2.47
N LYS A 202 26.03 -4.79 1.35
CA LYS A 202 26.79 -3.78 0.58
C LYS A 202 25.90 -2.67 0.04
N LEU A 203 24.70 -3.00 -0.44
CA LEU A 203 23.77 -2.02 -0.99
C LEU A 203 23.18 -1.16 0.12
N LYS A 204 22.77 -1.78 1.23
CA LYS A 204 22.22 -1.09 2.41
C LYS A 204 23.13 0.02 2.95
N SER A 205 24.45 -0.17 2.90
CA SER A 205 25.41 0.83 3.37
C SER A 205 25.59 2.04 2.44
N ARG A 206 24.99 2.03 1.25
CA ARG A 206 25.16 3.04 0.21
C ARG A 206 23.93 3.87 -0.11
N ILE A 207 22.76 3.39 0.29
CA ILE A 207 21.50 4.06 0.01
C ILE A 207 21.01 4.86 1.23
N VAL A 208 20.13 5.81 0.98
CA VAL A 208 19.48 6.59 2.03
C VAL A 208 18.51 5.71 2.79
N ASP A 209 18.59 5.71 4.11
CA ASP A 209 17.68 4.97 4.99
C ASP A 209 16.45 5.80 5.40
N SER A 210 15.33 5.12 5.69
CA SER A 210 14.07 5.77 6.04
C SER A 210 14.12 6.48 7.40
N ALA A 211 14.96 6.04 8.34
CA ALA A 211 15.05 6.61 9.69
C ALA A 211 15.74 7.98 9.66
N SER A 212 16.79 8.16 8.83
CA SER A 212 17.42 9.46 8.63
C SER A 212 16.46 10.46 7.99
N LEU A 213 15.69 10.03 6.97
CA LEU A 213 14.67 10.84 6.34
C LEU A 213 13.53 11.21 7.31
N GLN A 214 13.09 10.28 8.15
CA GLN A 214 12.10 10.56 9.20
C GLN A 214 12.60 11.62 10.18
N THR A 215 13.87 11.57 10.55
CA THR A 215 14.48 12.56 11.45
C THR A 215 14.48 13.95 10.82
N GLU A 216 14.91 14.05 9.55
CA GLU A 216 14.91 15.33 8.84
C GLU A 216 13.48 15.84 8.56
N LEU A 217 12.55 14.96 8.25
CA LEU A 217 11.13 15.28 8.09
C LEU A 217 10.55 15.89 9.36
N SER A 218 10.79 15.26 10.53
CA SER A 218 10.31 15.75 11.82
C SER A 218 10.92 17.12 12.16
N LYS A 219 12.18 17.32 11.86
CA LYS A 219 12.87 18.60 12.02
C LYS A 219 12.26 19.66 11.10
N THR A 220 12.09 19.35 9.81
CA THR A 220 11.48 20.27 8.84
C THR A 220 10.06 20.64 9.25
N ALA A 221 9.26 19.66 9.66
CA ALA A 221 7.88 19.87 10.12
C ALA A 221 7.81 20.86 11.30
N SER A 222 8.77 20.82 12.23
CA SER A 222 8.81 21.71 13.37
C SER A 222 9.04 23.20 13.00
N PHE A 223 9.57 23.46 11.80
CA PHE A 223 9.76 24.80 11.27
C PHE A 223 8.61 25.30 10.38
N ILE A 224 7.53 24.53 10.26
CA ILE A 224 6.36 24.88 9.44
C ILE A 224 5.15 25.11 10.37
N PRO A 225 5.04 26.28 11.02
CA PRO A 225 3.86 26.61 11.79
C PRO A 225 2.70 26.99 10.86
N ILE A 226 1.50 26.54 11.21
CA ILE A 226 0.27 26.86 10.48
C ILE A 226 -0.68 27.63 11.40
N TYR A 227 -1.04 28.82 11.00
CA TYR A 227 -2.08 29.60 11.65
C TYR A 227 -3.46 29.11 11.24
N ILE A 228 -4.39 28.92 12.19
CA ILE A 228 -5.74 28.42 11.89
C ILE A 228 -6.76 29.40 12.47
N LYS A 229 -7.66 29.89 11.60
CA LYS A 229 -8.77 30.76 12.03
C LYS A 229 -10.01 30.50 11.16
N ILE A 230 -11.10 30.10 11.80
CA ILE A 230 -12.40 29.93 11.17
C ILE A 230 -13.38 30.96 11.72
N GLU A 231 -13.87 31.80 10.82
CA GLU A 231 -14.92 32.77 11.18
C GLU A 231 -16.24 32.01 11.44
N ASN A 232 -17.00 32.50 12.44
CA ASN A 232 -18.26 31.91 12.88
C ASN A 232 -18.18 30.44 13.30
N ASP A 233 -17.04 30.00 13.81
CA ASP A 233 -16.91 28.68 14.43
C ASP A 233 -17.87 28.52 15.63
N SER A 234 -17.97 27.33 16.16
CA SER A 234 -18.73 27.06 17.39
C SER A 234 -18.18 27.90 18.57
N PRO A 235 -18.99 28.15 19.62
CA PRO A 235 -18.50 28.84 20.81
C PRO A 235 -17.27 28.19 21.47
N SER A 236 -17.07 26.89 21.25
CA SER A 236 -15.91 26.12 21.72
C SER A 236 -14.76 26.02 20.70
N ASN A 237 -14.83 26.71 19.56
CA ASN A 237 -13.87 26.63 18.46
C ASN A 237 -13.60 25.18 17.99
N GLN A 238 -14.64 24.36 17.92
CA GLN A 238 -14.52 22.92 17.65
C GLN A 238 -13.93 22.65 16.26
N ILE A 239 -14.34 23.39 15.22
CA ILE A 239 -13.85 23.22 13.85
C ILE A 239 -12.36 23.58 13.79
N THR A 240 -11.97 24.71 14.38
CA THR A 240 -10.57 25.12 14.51
C THR A 240 -9.73 24.04 15.22
N HIS A 241 -10.27 23.47 16.31
CA HIS A 241 -9.60 22.40 17.04
C HIS A 241 -9.44 21.12 16.20
N ASP A 242 -10.47 20.70 15.45
CA ASP A 242 -10.40 19.52 14.58
C ASP A 242 -9.41 19.72 13.42
N LEU A 243 -9.34 20.93 12.84
CA LEU A 243 -8.32 21.27 11.83
C LEU A 243 -6.92 21.28 12.44
N ALA A 244 -6.76 21.75 13.68
CA ALA A 244 -5.50 21.70 14.41
C ALA A 244 -5.06 20.24 14.64
N GLN A 245 -5.97 19.35 15.00
CA GLN A 245 -5.68 17.91 15.12
C GLN A 245 -5.24 17.30 13.77
N MET A 246 -5.86 17.71 12.66
CA MET A 246 -5.47 17.28 11.31
C MET A 246 -4.04 17.71 10.98
N VAL A 247 -3.68 18.96 11.25
CA VAL A 247 -2.33 19.49 11.03
C VAL A 247 -1.30 18.75 11.90
N ASN A 248 -1.60 18.59 13.20
CA ASN A 248 -0.72 17.88 14.13
C ASN A 248 -0.53 16.39 13.79
N ALA A 249 -1.53 15.74 13.20
CA ALA A 249 -1.41 14.35 12.72
C ALA A 249 -0.36 14.19 11.61
N CYS A 250 -0.06 15.28 10.87
CA CYS A 250 1.04 15.34 9.90
C CYS A 250 2.36 15.82 10.52
N SER A 251 2.47 15.88 11.86
CA SER A 251 3.64 16.37 12.61
C SER A 251 3.98 17.84 12.34
N LEU A 252 3.07 18.61 11.73
CA LEU A 252 3.19 20.05 11.57
C LEU A 252 2.71 20.75 12.83
N ASN A 253 3.22 21.97 13.08
CA ASN A 253 2.87 22.74 14.26
C ASN A 253 1.69 23.70 13.99
N VAL A 254 0.85 23.92 14.98
CA VAL A 254 -0.18 24.98 14.95
C VAL A 254 0.36 26.18 15.68
N SER A 255 0.12 27.39 15.14
CA SER A 255 0.53 28.67 15.70
C SER A 255 -0.66 29.61 15.89
N ASP A 256 -0.60 30.41 16.94
CA ASP A 256 -1.57 31.51 17.19
C ASP A 256 -1.18 32.82 16.49
N ASN A 257 -0.02 32.86 15.82
CA ASN A 257 0.47 34.06 15.16
C ASN A 257 -0.14 34.19 13.75
N PRO A 258 -0.97 35.26 13.49
CA PRO A 258 -1.60 35.46 12.18
C PRO A 258 -0.61 35.83 11.06
N SER A 259 0.64 36.14 11.37
CA SER A 259 1.69 36.52 10.41
C SER A 259 2.49 35.30 9.93
N GLU A 260 2.08 34.06 10.25
CA GLU A 260 2.74 32.88 9.75
C GLU A 260 2.66 32.76 8.21
N ARG A 261 3.69 32.17 7.63
CA ARG A 261 3.69 31.95 6.18
C ARG A 261 2.52 31.08 5.72
N TYR A 262 2.16 30.06 6.48
CA TYR A 262 1.04 29.18 6.13
C TYR A 262 -0.14 29.38 7.06
N SER A 263 -1.33 29.44 6.48
CA SER A 263 -2.55 29.60 7.24
C SER A 263 -3.70 28.76 6.68
N ILE A 264 -4.55 28.25 7.57
CA ILE A 264 -5.86 27.69 7.21
C ILE A 264 -6.90 28.70 7.67
N THR A 265 -7.45 29.47 6.74
CA THR A 265 -8.42 30.50 7.04
C THR A 265 -9.67 30.37 6.21
N GLY A 266 -10.81 30.76 6.78
CA GLY A 266 -12.09 30.68 6.09
C GLY A 266 -13.25 30.87 7.02
N LYS A 267 -14.44 30.44 6.60
CA LYS A 267 -15.70 30.70 7.27
C LYS A 267 -16.55 29.45 7.41
N TYR A 268 -17.17 29.32 8.56
CA TYR A 268 -18.27 28.37 8.76
C TYR A 268 -19.60 29.10 8.71
N THR A 269 -20.57 28.59 7.97
CA THR A 269 -21.93 29.10 7.87
C THR A 269 -22.90 28.02 8.28
N LEU A 270 -23.77 28.34 9.22
CA LEU A 270 -24.83 27.46 9.72
C LEU A 270 -26.16 28.17 9.66
N THR A 271 -27.07 27.74 8.81
CA THR A 271 -28.43 28.30 8.67
C THR A 271 -29.45 27.25 9.06
N THR A 272 -30.44 27.65 9.84
CA THR A 272 -31.49 26.74 10.33
C THR A 272 -32.83 27.16 9.74
N GLU A 273 -33.58 26.18 9.23
CA GLU A 273 -34.93 26.33 8.73
C GLU A 273 -35.87 25.35 9.43
N ILE A 274 -37.10 25.78 9.67
CA ILE A 274 -38.14 24.95 10.28
C ILE A 274 -39.17 24.59 9.19
N SER A 275 -39.55 23.29 9.08
CA SER A 275 -40.56 22.84 8.16
C SER A 275 -41.91 23.54 8.41
N GLY A 276 -42.74 23.68 7.37
CA GLY A 276 -44.03 24.38 7.46
C GLY A 276 -45.00 23.82 8.48
N ASP A 277 -44.83 22.56 8.88
CA ASP A 277 -45.59 21.90 9.95
C ASP A 277 -44.99 22.02 11.34
N GLY A 278 -43.83 22.71 11.47
CA GLY A 278 -43.11 22.94 12.71
C GLY A 278 -42.46 21.69 13.33
N LYS A 279 -42.47 20.54 12.65
CA LYS A 279 -42.02 19.26 13.23
C LYS A 279 -40.59 18.92 12.98
N ILE A 280 -40.02 19.45 11.88
CA ILE A 280 -38.67 19.13 11.44
C ILE A 280 -37.86 20.42 11.33
N VAL A 281 -36.71 20.43 11.96
CA VAL A 281 -35.72 21.49 11.85
C VAL A 281 -34.57 20.99 10.96
N GLN A 282 -34.18 21.78 9.98
CA GLN A 282 -33.06 21.49 9.08
C GLN A 282 -31.96 22.52 9.32
N SER A 283 -30.75 22.05 9.57
CA SER A 283 -29.54 22.89 9.65
C SER A 283 -28.68 22.64 8.42
N TYR A 284 -28.51 23.67 7.60
CA TYR A 284 -27.60 23.69 6.46
C TYR A 284 -26.27 24.23 6.93
N TYR A 285 -25.19 23.55 6.60
CA TYR A 285 -23.84 23.96 6.99
C TYR A 285 -22.89 24.00 5.80
N VAL A 286 -22.01 24.98 5.82
CA VAL A 286 -20.91 25.13 4.86
C VAL A 286 -19.67 25.56 5.63
N LEU A 287 -18.62 24.74 5.60
CA LEU A 287 -17.26 25.14 5.93
C LEU A 287 -16.56 25.40 4.60
N ASP A 288 -16.05 26.61 4.40
CA ASP A 288 -15.27 27.03 3.24
C ASP A 288 -13.99 27.73 3.72
N CYS A 289 -12.89 27.01 3.64
CA CYS A 289 -11.58 27.51 4.06
C CYS A 289 -10.48 27.00 3.13
N TYR A 290 -9.29 27.59 3.26
CA TYR A 290 -8.15 27.28 2.38
C TYR A 290 -6.88 27.18 3.22
N LEU A 291 -6.03 26.22 2.90
CA LEU A 291 -4.61 26.32 3.20
C LEU A 291 -3.99 27.30 2.21
N SER A 292 -3.31 28.31 2.72
CA SER A 292 -2.67 29.35 1.90
C SER A 292 -1.20 29.51 2.26
N ASP A 293 -0.38 29.85 1.25
CA ASP A 293 0.96 30.42 1.45
C ASP A 293 0.84 31.94 1.40
N ASN A 294 0.90 32.58 2.57
CA ASN A 294 0.72 34.02 2.71
C ASN A 294 1.90 34.82 2.13
N ALA A 295 3.08 34.20 1.98
CA ALA A 295 4.24 34.86 1.39
C ALA A 295 4.14 34.91 -0.15
N LEU A 296 3.42 33.97 -0.76
CA LEU A 296 3.16 33.94 -2.21
C LEU A 296 1.77 34.45 -2.58
N GLU A 297 0.93 34.78 -1.58
CA GLU A 297 -0.49 35.15 -1.74
C GLU A 297 -1.29 34.06 -2.52
N GLU A 298 -0.94 32.78 -2.31
CA GLU A 298 -1.48 31.65 -3.05
C GLU A 298 -2.36 30.76 -2.16
N LYS A 299 -3.51 30.33 -2.71
CA LYS A 299 -4.36 29.31 -2.10
C LYS A 299 -3.91 27.93 -2.57
N LEU A 300 -3.33 27.15 -1.66
CA LEU A 300 -2.71 25.88 -1.95
C LEU A 300 -3.73 24.72 -1.97
N LEU A 301 -4.61 24.65 -0.98
CA LEU A 301 -5.57 23.56 -0.83
C LEU A 301 -6.93 24.09 -0.39
N PRO A 302 -8.00 23.94 -1.20
CA PRO A 302 -9.37 24.23 -0.75
C PRO A 302 -9.86 23.14 0.20
N ILE A 303 -10.51 23.55 1.28
CA ILE A 303 -11.16 22.67 2.26
C ILE A 303 -12.64 23.07 2.30
N LYS A 304 -13.49 22.35 1.57
CA LYS A 304 -14.92 22.62 1.52
C LYS A 304 -15.72 21.43 2.04
N ILE A 305 -16.57 21.69 3.04
CA ILE A 305 -17.48 20.71 3.63
C ILE A 305 -18.87 21.31 3.68
N GLU A 306 -19.80 20.73 2.99
CA GLU A 306 -21.18 21.20 2.98
C GLU A 306 -22.18 20.05 3.21
N GLY A 307 -23.39 20.41 3.68
CA GLY A 307 -24.46 19.45 3.87
C GLY A 307 -25.61 20.00 4.68
N ARG A 308 -26.47 19.08 5.09
CA ARG A 308 -27.64 19.40 5.94
C ARG A 308 -27.89 18.28 6.95
N GLU A 309 -28.33 18.70 8.12
CA GLU A 309 -28.78 17.79 9.18
C GLU A 309 -30.23 18.09 9.55
N ARG A 310 -30.95 17.07 9.98
CA ARG A 310 -32.35 17.15 10.36
C ARG A 310 -32.56 16.67 11.77
N SER A 311 -33.44 17.33 12.50
CA SER A 311 -33.85 16.92 13.83
C SER A 311 -35.25 17.44 14.17
N THR A 312 -35.77 17.06 15.32
CA THR A 312 -36.99 17.63 15.90
C THR A 312 -36.73 18.88 16.73
N SER A 313 -35.47 19.23 16.97
CA SER A 313 -35.08 20.45 17.68
C SER A 313 -33.91 21.15 16.99
N GLU A 314 -33.88 22.48 17.11
CA GLU A 314 -32.82 23.31 16.52
C GLU A 314 -31.44 23.04 17.13
N SER A 315 -31.39 22.92 18.47
CA SER A 315 -30.13 22.62 19.16
C SER A 315 -29.51 21.29 18.71
N GLU A 316 -30.34 20.26 18.53
CA GLU A 316 -29.88 18.95 18.09
C GLU A 316 -29.50 18.96 16.60
N ALA A 317 -30.24 19.67 15.73
CA ALA A 317 -29.87 19.79 14.32
C ALA A 317 -28.52 20.50 14.17
N LYS A 318 -28.27 21.58 14.92
CA LYS A 318 -26.98 22.28 14.96
C LYS A 318 -25.85 21.39 15.49
N ARG A 319 -26.09 20.67 16.59
CA ARG A 319 -25.13 19.74 17.18
C ARG A 319 -24.70 18.67 16.16
N ARG A 320 -25.65 18.08 15.44
CA ARG A 320 -25.38 17.09 14.39
C ARG A 320 -24.57 17.68 13.24
N ALA A 321 -24.88 18.92 12.83
CA ALA A 321 -24.12 19.62 11.80
C ALA A 321 -22.62 19.74 12.18
N TYR A 322 -22.33 20.19 13.41
CA TYR A 322 -20.95 20.24 13.91
C TYR A 322 -20.29 18.86 13.96
N GLN A 323 -21.00 17.84 14.45
CA GLN A 323 -20.46 16.47 14.51
C GLN A 323 -20.14 15.90 13.12
N THR A 324 -20.98 16.20 12.14
CA THR A 324 -20.75 15.75 10.76
C THR A 324 -19.55 16.45 10.14
N VAL A 325 -19.39 17.75 10.36
CA VAL A 325 -18.21 18.52 9.92
C VAL A 325 -16.94 17.96 10.57
N SER A 326 -16.95 17.78 11.89
CA SER A 326 -15.86 17.20 12.67
C SER A 326 -15.46 15.80 12.12
N SER A 327 -16.43 14.95 11.88
CA SER A 327 -16.18 13.62 11.30
C SER A 327 -15.58 13.69 9.90
N LYS A 328 -16.06 14.59 9.04
CA LYS A 328 -15.51 14.78 7.69
C LYS A 328 -14.09 15.33 7.71
N ILE A 329 -13.77 16.26 8.63
CA ILE A 329 -12.39 16.73 8.82
C ILE A 329 -11.49 15.56 9.17
N LYS A 330 -11.86 14.74 10.18
CA LYS A 330 -11.04 13.63 10.68
C LYS A 330 -10.86 12.50 9.67
N ASN A 331 -11.90 12.14 8.92
CA ASN A 331 -11.89 10.96 8.07
C ASN A 331 -11.57 11.26 6.60
N THR A 332 -12.00 12.40 6.06
CA THR A 332 -11.88 12.72 4.64
C THR A 332 -10.82 13.80 4.40
N MET A 333 -10.90 14.91 5.11
CA MET A 333 -9.98 16.03 4.87
C MET A 333 -8.56 15.72 5.34
N SER A 334 -8.38 14.93 6.41
CA SER A 334 -7.05 14.48 6.85
C SER A 334 -6.33 13.68 5.77
N VAL A 335 -7.04 12.80 5.06
CA VAL A 335 -6.47 12.04 3.93
C VAL A 335 -6.13 12.97 2.77
N SER A 336 -7.04 13.90 2.43
CA SER A 336 -6.81 14.87 1.35
C SER A 336 -5.64 15.81 1.65
N PHE A 337 -5.50 16.25 2.90
CA PHE A 337 -4.41 17.09 3.36
C PHE A 337 -3.06 16.35 3.28
N LEU A 338 -3.00 15.10 3.74
CA LEU A 338 -1.80 14.29 3.64
C LEU A 338 -1.42 14.03 2.17
N ASN A 339 -2.40 13.70 1.32
CA ASN A 339 -2.16 13.50 -0.12
C ASN A 339 -1.64 14.78 -0.78
N PHE A 340 -2.20 15.94 -0.40
CA PHE A 340 -1.70 17.23 -0.87
C PHE A 340 -0.24 17.46 -0.46
N LEU A 341 0.10 17.25 0.82
CA LEU A 341 1.49 17.38 1.32
C LEU A 341 2.46 16.46 0.55
N ASN A 342 2.02 15.26 0.18
CA ASN A 342 2.83 14.27 -0.56
C ASN A 342 2.96 14.58 -2.05
N SER A 343 2.11 15.45 -2.59
CA SER A 343 2.10 15.81 -4.02
C SER A 343 2.89 17.09 -4.34
N GLN A 344 3.43 17.75 -3.31
CA GLN A 344 4.22 18.96 -3.47
C GLN A 344 5.66 18.63 -3.88
#